data_aad4576f67d810c29e36b2ff23a0e188
#
_entry.id   aad4576f67d810c29e36b2ff23a0e188
#
_cell.length_a   1.000
_cell.length_b   1.000
_cell.length_c   1.000
_cell.angle_alpha   90.00
_cell.angle_beta   90.00
_cell.angle_gamma   90.00
#
_symmetry.space_group_name_H-M   'P 1'
#
loop_
_entity.id
_entity.type
_entity.pdbx_description
1 polymer ?
#
loop_
_entity_poly.entity_id
_entity_poly.type
_entity_poly.pdbx_seq_one_letter_code
_entity_poly.pdbx_strand_id
1 'polypeptide(L)'
;YLSASIAGSSHRSDVFMRMQRSSGADEYIRFGDGDDLGLNSIRIICSEETASSSELVISGLRGIDFPVKLFGSRTEGKNVGMEVQEYKYGNSYYEFAPITFRSFNAKDWGDYADGIEPDVMLNNQNADYTDDIDNAFPYAFGDWDNFDFNLPLWYALCDIQGVDPN
;
A
#
# COMPACT_ATOMS: atom_id res chain seq x y z
N TYR A 1 6.07 -4.82 10.96
CA TYR A 1 7.02 -5.94 10.76
C TYR A 1 7.36 -6.12 9.28
N LEU A 2 6.38 -6.39 8.40
CA LEU A 2 6.63 -6.60 6.96
C LEU A 2 7.41 -5.44 6.32
N SER A 3 7.02 -4.20 6.57
CA SER A 3 7.71 -3.02 6.03
C SER A 3 9.16 -2.94 6.51
N ALA A 4 9.42 -3.30 7.77
CA ALA A 4 10.76 -3.33 8.33
C ALA A 4 11.62 -4.43 7.69
N SER A 5 11.03 -5.61 7.45
CA SER A 5 11.71 -6.70 6.77
C SER A 5 12.07 -6.38 5.31
N ILE A 6 11.20 -5.66 4.61
CA ILE A 6 11.44 -5.19 3.24
C ILE A 6 12.53 -4.11 3.21
N ALA A 7 12.43 -3.12 4.10
CA ALA A 7 13.37 -2.01 4.18
C ALA A 7 14.79 -2.44 4.56
N GLY A 8 14.89 -3.52 5.33
CA GLY A 8 16.15 -4.06 5.80
C GLY A 8 16.73 -3.37 7.05
N SER A 9 17.76 -3.95 7.58
CA SER A 9 18.36 -3.56 8.87
C SER A 9 18.96 -2.15 8.89
N SER A 10 19.35 -1.61 7.74
CA SER A 10 19.91 -0.25 7.60
C SER A 10 18.89 0.85 7.87
N HIS A 11 17.59 0.55 7.76
CA HIS A 11 16.50 1.52 7.89
C HIS A 11 15.75 1.46 9.24
N ARG A 12 16.23 0.68 10.21
CA ARG A 12 15.55 0.47 11.52
C ARG A 12 15.15 1.75 12.24
N SER A 13 15.95 2.80 12.12
CA SER A 13 15.73 4.06 12.81
C SER A 13 15.02 5.10 11.97
N ASP A 14 14.81 4.83 10.69
CA ASP A 14 14.15 5.76 9.79
C ASP A 14 12.66 5.88 10.10
N VAL A 15 12.09 7.03 9.78
CA VAL A 15 10.66 7.27 9.99
C VAL A 15 9.86 6.47 8.96
N PHE A 16 9.03 5.56 9.45
CA PHE A 16 8.04 4.87 8.66
C PHE A 16 6.82 5.75 8.41
N MET A 17 6.33 6.39 9.49
CA MET A 17 5.15 7.24 9.44
C MET A 17 5.22 8.33 10.50
N ARG A 18 4.82 9.54 10.16
CA ARG A 18 4.46 10.61 11.08
C ARG A 18 2.94 10.68 11.19
N MET A 19 2.43 10.58 12.39
CA MET A 19 1.00 10.73 12.69
C MET A 19 0.74 12.17 13.10
N GLN A 20 0.07 12.92 12.27
CA GLN A 20 -0.39 14.27 12.60
C GLN A 20 -1.77 14.19 13.26
N ARG A 21 -1.83 14.47 14.53
CA ARG A 21 -3.08 14.47 15.30
C ARG A 21 -3.76 15.83 15.24
N SER A 22 -5.09 15.83 15.43
CA SER A 22 -5.89 17.08 15.50
C SER A 22 -5.57 17.90 16.76
N SER A 23 -5.01 17.28 17.80
CA SER A 23 -4.61 17.92 19.04
C SER A 23 -3.39 17.21 19.61
N GLY A 24 -2.45 17.98 20.14
CA GLY A 24 -1.21 17.47 20.72
C GLY A 24 -0.02 17.50 19.76
N ALA A 25 1.06 16.84 20.15
CA ALA A 25 2.26 16.73 19.33
C ALA A 25 2.12 15.61 18.31
N ASP A 26 2.83 15.76 17.18
CA ASP A 26 2.97 14.69 16.20
C ASP A 26 3.71 13.49 16.81
N GLU A 27 3.30 12.31 16.41
CA GLU A 27 3.92 11.05 16.81
C GLU A 27 4.65 10.44 15.61
N TYR A 28 5.86 9.92 15.86
CA TYR A 28 6.69 9.31 14.82
C TYR A 28 6.84 7.81 15.06
N ILE A 29 6.38 7.04 14.10
CA ILE A 29 6.59 5.59 14.06
C ILE A 29 7.77 5.32 13.15
N ARG A 30 8.70 4.49 13.63
CA ARG A 30 9.91 4.13 12.88
C ARG A 30 9.83 2.71 12.38
N PHE A 31 10.61 2.40 11.34
CA PHE A 31 10.86 1.01 10.98
C PHE A 31 11.52 0.34 12.19
N GLY A 32 10.89 -0.68 12.68
CA GLY A 32 11.41 -1.45 13.82
C GLY A 32 12.29 -2.60 13.37
N ASP A 33 12.43 -3.58 14.27
CA ASP A 33 13.12 -4.82 13.95
C ASP A 33 12.24 -5.69 13.04
N GLY A 34 12.86 -6.21 11.98
CA GLY A 34 12.28 -7.19 11.06
C GLY A 34 13.40 -8.09 10.56
N ASP A 35 13.04 -9.25 10.05
CA ASP A 35 13.99 -10.11 9.34
C ASP A 35 14.41 -9.40 8.05
N ASP A 36 15.71 -9.21 7.86
CA ASP A 36 16.21 -8.56 6.65
C ASP A 36 16.07 -9.52 5.46
N LEU A 37 15.18 -9.18 4.53
CA LEU A 37 14.95 -9.98 3.33
C LEU A 37 15.99 -9.75 2.23
N GLY A 38 16.92 -8.81 2.42
CA GLY A 38 17.95 -8.48 1.44
C GLY A 38 17.42 -7.99 0.11
N LEU A 39 16.24 -7.35 0.09
CA LEU A 39 15.60 -6.87 -1.13
C LEU A 39 16.18 -5.51 -1.54
N ASN A 40 16.37 -5.33 -2.84
CA ASN A 40 16.80 -4.05 -3.41
C ASN A 40 15.63 -3.26 -4.02
N SER A 41 14.49 -3.89 -4.22
CA SER A 41 13.28 -3.28 -4.77
C SER A 41 12.08 -4.20 -4.57
N ILE A 42 10.89 -3.65 -4.65
CA ILE A 42 9.63 -4.42 -4.70
C ILE A 42 8.73 -3.97 -5.82
N ARG A 43 7.88 -4.89 -6.28
CA ARG A 43 6.74 -4.62 -7.15
C ARG A 43 5.48 -4.90 -6.38
N ILE A 44 4.56 -3.97 -6.42
CA ILE A 44 3.28 -4.07 -5.72
C ILE A 44 2.18 -4.02 -6.77
N ILE A 45 1.32 -5.01 -6.75
CA ILE A 45 0.08 -4.99 -7.51
C ILE A 45 -0.98 -4.28 -6.67
N CYS A 46 -1.61 -3.26 -7.22
CA CYS A 46 -2.60 -2.46 -6.52
C CYS A 46 -3.88 -2.28 -7.34
N SER A 47 -4.96 -2.05 -6.63
CA SER A 47 -6.28 -1.76 -7.20
C SER A 47 -6.98 -0.66 -6.41
N GLU A 48 -8.16 -0.27 -6.81
CA GLU A 48 -9.01 0.67 -6.09
C GLU A 48 -9.43 0.19 -4.69
N GLU A 49 -9.30 -1.12 -4.40
CA GLU A 49 -9.51 -1.68 -3.06
C GLU A 49 -8.24 -1.65 -2.18
N THR A 50 -7.10 -1.27 -2.77
CA THR A 50 -5.85 -1.09 -2.01
C THR A 50 -5.96 0.16 -1.18
N ALA A 51 -6.06 0.01 0.14
CA ALA A 51 -6.40 1.10 1.04
C ALA A 51 -5.55 1.11 2.33
N SER A 52 -5.55 2.26 3.01
CA SER A 52 -5.14 2.39 4.42
C SER A 52 -3.74 1.82 4.70
N SER A 53 -3.64 0.72 5.44
CA SER A 53 -2.34 0.11 5.82
C SER A 53 -1.51 -0.35 4.61
N SER A 54 -2.14 -0.77 3.51
CA SER A 54 -1.45 -1.13 2.28
C SER A 54 -0.83 0.11 1.62
N GLU A 55 -1.56 1.21 1.56
CA GLU A 55 -1.04 2.50 1.07
C GLU A 55 0.05 3.05 1.99
N LEU A 56 -0.08 2.83 3.29
CA LEU A 56 0.93 3.23 4.27
C LEU A 56 2.25 2.48 4.07
N VAL A 57 2.23 1.19 3.70
CA VAL A 57 3.44 0.43 3.33
C VAL A 57 4.11 1.06 2.11
N ILE A 58 3.34 1.37 1.07
CA ILE A 58 3.85 2.03 -0.14
C ILE A 58 4.48 3.38 0.21
N SER A 59 3.73 4.22 0.93
CA SER A 59 4.15 5.56 1.33
C SER A 59 5.42 5.53 2.21
N GLY A 60 5.44 4.66 3.21
CA GLY A 60 6.57 4.56 4.14
C GLY A 60 7.86 4.13 3.44
N LEU A 61 7.80 3.12 2.57
CA LEU A 61 8.97 2.67 1.81
C LEU A 61 9.46 3.73 0.82
N ARG A 62 8.55 4.41 0.10
CA ARG A 62 8.91 5.54 -0.77
C ARG A 62 9.50 6.71 0.02
N GLY A 63 9.10 6.86 1.29
CA GLY A 63 9.62 7.87 2.20
C GLY A 63 11.10 7.75 2.50
N ILE A 64 11.64 6.55 2.48
CA ILE A 64 13.07 6.23 2.69
C ILE A 64 13.83 5.95 1.39
N ASP A 65 13.28 6.35 0.24
CA ASP A 65 13.84 6.09 -1.09
C ASP A 65 14.00 4.61 -1.44
N PHE A 66 13.28 3.71 -0.75
CA PHE A 66 13.27 2.32 -1.13
C PHE A 66 12.53 2.15 -2.47
N PRO A 67 13.13 1.46 -3.47
CA PRO A 67 12.54 1.35 -4.80
C PRO A 67 11.24 0.53 -4.78
N VAL A 68 10.11 1.21 -4.93
CA VAL A 68 8.76 0.63 -5.02
C VAL A 68 8.17 0.97 -6.36
N LYS A 69 7.75 -0.03 -7.12
CA LYS A 69 7.03 0.15 -8.39
C LYS A 69 5.64 -0.47 -8.30
N LEU A 70 4.64 0.29 -8.69
CA LEU A 70 3.22 -0.09 -8.60
C LEU A 70 2.68 -0.46 -9.97
N PHE A 71 1.88 -1.52 -10.01
CA PHE A 71 1.21 -2.04 -11.21
C PHE A 71 -0.27 -2.22 -10.92
N GLY A 72 -1.15 -1.79 -11.82
CA GLY A 72 -2.58 -1.98 -11.67
C GLY A 72 -3.39 -0.71 -11.82
N SER A 73 -4.30 -0.44 -10.90
CA SER A 73 -5.11 0.78 -10.88
C SER A 73 -4.81 1.64 -9.66
N ARG A 74 -5.31 2.88 -9.70
CA ARG A 74 -5.19 3.84 -8.59
C ARG A 74 -5.76 3.24 -7.31
N THR A 75 -5.10 3.46 -6.18
CA THR A 75 -5.56 3.03 -4.87
C THR A 75 -6.72 3.87 -4.35
N GLU A 76 -7.33 3.49 -3.21
CA GLU A 76 -8.49 4.19 -2.65
C GLU A 76 -8.18 5.61 -2.15
N GLY A 77 -7.05 5.81 -1.48
CA GLY A 77 -6.68 7.13 -0.96
C GLY A 77 -6.98 7.37 0.51
N LYS A 78 -6.94 6.33 1.34
CA LYS A 78 -7.18 6.45 2.78
C LYS A 78 -5.90 6.81 3.54
N ASN A 79 -5.57 8.09 3.57
CA ASN A 79 -4.40 8.65 4.28
C ASN A 79 -4.67 9.03 5.74
N VAL A 80 -5.75 8.55 6.31
CA VAL A 80 -6.20 8.82 7.68
C VAL A 80 -6.27 7.56 8.51
N GLY A 81 -6.11 7.71 9.82
CA GLY A 81 -6.23 6.60 10.75
C GLY A 81 -7.26 6.86 11.83
N MET A 82 -7.72 5.77 12.40
CA MET A 82 -8.75 5.73 13.43
C MET A 82 -8.21 5.05 14.67
N GLU A 83 -8.65 5.51 15.84
CA GLU A 83 -8.40 4.84 17.12
C GLU A 83 -9.71 4.35 17.67
N VAL A 84 -9.81 3.04 17.87
CA VAL A 84 -11.01 2.43 18.43
C VAL A 84 -11.12 2.79 19.91
N GLN A 85 -12.27 3.32 20.28
CA GLN A 85 -12.63 3.62 21.67
C GLN A 85 -13.84 2.77 22.06
N GLU A 86 -13.69 2.03 23.15
CA GLU A 86 -14.75 1.22 23.72
C GLU A 86 -15.42 1.97 24.86
N TYR A 87 -16.72 2.02 24.83
CA TYR A 87 -17.53 2.61 25.90
C TYR A 87 -18.57 1.59 26.39
N LYS A 88 -18.58 1.36 27.72
CA LYS A 88 -19.55 0.49 28.37
C LYS A 88 -20.72 1.32 28.92
N TYR A 89 -21.94 0.96 28.52
CA TYR A 89 -23.17 1.50 29.08
C TYR A 89 -24.11 0.37 29.52
N GLY A 90 -24.37 0.27 30.79
CA GLY A 90 -25.13 -0.85 31.34
C GLY A 90 -24.43 -2.19 31.11
N ASN A 91 -25.09 -3.12 30.43
CA ASN A 91 -24.53 -4.41 30.02
C ASN A 91 -24.05 -4.46 28.56
N SER A 92 -24.10 -3.34 27.86
CA SER A 92 -23.71 -3.25 26.45
C SER A 92 -22.37 -2.54 26.28
N TYR A 93 -21.58 -2.97 25.29
CA TYR A 93 -20.35 -2.33 24.84
C TYR A 93 -20.61 -1.67 23.50
N TYR A 94 -20.07 -0.46 23.34
CA TYR A 94 -20.13 0.33 22.12
C TYR A 94 -18.72 0.65 21.70
N GLU A 95 -18.43 0.43 20.42
CA GLU A 95 -17.16 0.77 19.83
C GLU A 95 -17.33 1.96 18.87
N PHE A 96 -16.41 2.91 18.97
CA PHE A 96 -16.33 4.08 18.10
C PHE A 96 -14.93 4.12 17.49
N ALA A 97 -14.86 4.34 16.20
CA ALA A 97 -13.59 4.44 15.47
C ALA A 97 -13.50 5.81 14.76
N PRO A 98 -13.38 6.91 15.52
CA PRO A 98 -13.22 8.24 14.92
C PRO A 98 -11.88 8.35 14.20
N ILE A 99 -11.85 9.14 13.12
CA ILE A 99 -10.59 9.56 12.50
C ILE A 99 -9.85 10.47 13.48
N THR A 100 -8.65 10.09 13.87
CA THR A 100 -7.87 10.78 14.90
C THR A 100 -6.55 11.36 14.39
N PHE A 101 -6.06 10.90 13.24
CA PHE A 101 -4.81 11.38 12.67
C PHE A 101 -4.78 11.29 11.14
N ARG A 102 -3.87 12.05 10.54
CA ARG A 102 -3.40 11.88 9.16
C ARG A 102 -1.99 11.30 9.17
N SER A 103 -1.69 10.48 8.18
CA SER A 103 -0.38 9.86 8.01
C SER A 103 0.46 10.58 6.96
N PHE A 104 1.74 10.76 7.27
CA PHE A 104 2.76 11.31 6.38
C PHE A 104 3.99 10.40 6.42
N ASN A 105 4.71 10.25 5.33
CA ASN A 105 5.96 9.51 5.31
C ASN A 105 7.16 10.35 5.80
N ALA A 106 8.38 9.79 5.73
CA ALA A 106 9.60 10.47 6.16
C ALA A 106 9.91 11.77 5.39
N LYS A 107 9.31 11.97 4.22
CA LYS A 107 9.45 13.17 3.37
C LYS A 107 8.27 14.13 3.52
N ASP A 108 7.48 13.98 4.58
CA ASP A 108 6.24 14.74 4.81
C ASP A 108 5.20 14.62 3.68
N TRP A 109 5.29 13.56 2.87
CA TRP A 109 4.28 13.29 1.88
C TRP A 109 3.15 12.43 2.47
N GLY A 110 1.94 12.91 2.39
CA GLY A 110 0.70 12.28 2.83
C GLY A 110 -0.49 12.72 2.00
N ASP A 111 -0.23 13.34 0.85
CA ASP A 111 -1.26 13.89 -0.03
C ASP A 111 -1.69 12.84 -1.07
N TYR A 112 -2.33 11.78 -0.57
CA TYR A 112 -2.90 10.72 -1.39
C TYR A 112 -4.36 10.42 -1.04
N ALA A 113 -5.10 11.45 -0.65
CA ALA A 113 -6.54 11.31 -0.35
C ALA A 113 -7.38 10.88 -1.56
N ASP A 114 -6.87 11.12 -2.76
CA ASP A 114 -7.48 10.70 -4.02
C ASP A 114 -6.84 9.41 -4.58
N GLY A 115 -6.06 8.70 -3.79
CA GLY A 115 -5.35 7.48 -4.17
C GLY A 115 -3.92 7.72 -4.61
N ILE A 116 -3.16 6.62 -4.64
CA ILE A 116 -1.79 6.56 -5.16
C ILE A 116 -1.87 6.04 -6.59
N GLU A 117 -1.36 6.83 -7.55
CA GLU A 117 -1.27 6.39 -8.95
C GLU A 117 -0.24 5.27 -9.09
N PRO A 118 -0.54 4.19 -9.81
CA PRO A 118 0.45 3.19 -10.16
C PRO A 118 1.46 3.74 -11.19
N ASP A 119 2.67 3.21 -11.14
CA ASP A 119 3.71 3.54 -12.12
C ASP A 119 3.41 2.93 -13.49
N VAL A 120 2.66 1.81 -13.50
CA VAL A 120 2.14 1.17 -14.70
C VAL A 120 0.63 1.00 -14.51
N MET A 121 -0.12 1.88 -15.17
CA MET A 121 -1.58 1.84 -15.15
C MET A 121 -2.09 0.70 -16.03
N LEU A 122 -2.78 -0.25 -15.43
CA LEU A 122 -3.41 -1.39 -16.08
C LEU A 122 -4.90 -1.34 -15.77
N ASN A 123 -5.62 -0.56 -16.53
CA ASN A 123 -7.07 -0.47 -16.47
C ASN A 123 -7.67 -1.19 -17.70
N ASN A 124 -8.97 -1.42 -17.67
CA ASN A 124 -9.71 -2.08 -18.76
C ASN A 124 -9.58 -1.39 -20.12
N GLN A 125 -9.05 -0.17 -20.20
CA GLN A 125 -8.85 0.55 -21.46
C GLN A 125 -7.56 0.13 -22.19
N ASN A 126 -6.62 -0.47 -21.46
CA ASN A 126 -5.33 -0.93 -22.01
C ASN A 126 -5.28 -2.45 -22.22
N ALA A 127 -6.27 -3.18 -21.70
CA ALA A 127 -6.47 -4.58 -22.02
C ALA A 127 -7.50 -4.67 -23.16
N ASP A 128 -7.18 -5.39 -24.22
CA ASP A 128 -8.12 -5.74 -25.31
C ASP A 128 -9.28 -6.66 -24.82
N TYR A 129 -9.52 -6.64 -23.51
CA TYR A 129 -10.59 -7.37 -22.83
C TYR A 129 -11.78 -6.42 -22.64
N THR A 130 -12.63 -6.43 -23.63
CA THR A 130 -13.95 -5.81 -23.58
C THR A 130 -14.85 -6.56 -22.59
N ASP A 131 -15.54 -5.79 -21.78
CA ASP A 131 -16.90 -5.96 -21.29
C ASP A 131 -17.16 -6.17 -19.80
N ASP A 132 -16.17 -6.41 -18.90
CA ASP A 132 -16.55 -6.44 -17.46
C ASP A 132 -15.39 -6.04 -16.53
N ILE A 133 -15.55 -4.96 -15.80
CA ILE A 133 -14.63 -4.56 -14.73
C ILE A 133 -14.51 -5.65 -13.66
N ASP A 134 -15.61 -6.37 -13.41
CA ASP A 134 -15.65 -7.50 -12.49
C ASP A 134 -14.83 -8.71 -12.97
N ASN A 135 -14.46 -8.74 -14.25
CA ASN A 135 -13.66 -9.80 -14.88
C ASN A 135 -12.22 -9.39 -15.21
N ALA A 136 -11.81 -8.14 -14.97
CA ALA A 136 -10.41 -7.71 -15.20
C ALA A 136 -9.42 -8.46 -14.31
N PHE A 137 -9.88 -8.96 -13.18
CA PHE A 137 -9.13 -9.80 -12.26
C PHE A 137 -9.96 -11.04 -11.86
N PRO A 138 -10.30 -11.92 -12.81
CA PRO A 138 -11.18 -13.06 -12.54
C PRO A 138 -10.59 -14.07 -11.56
N TYR A 139 -9.32 -13.92 -11.24
CA TYR A 139 -8.56 -14.79 -10.36
C TYR A 139 -7.91 -14.02 -9.21
N ALA A 140 -7.76 -14.66 -8.06
CA ALA A 140 -7.08 -14.09 -6.92
C ALA A 140 -5.66 -13.64 -7.27
N PHE A 141 -5.21 -12.52 -6.73
CA PHE A 141 -3.82 -12.09 -6.85
C PHE A 141 -2.88 -13.23 -6.41
N GLY A 142 -1.95 -13.62 -7.30
CA GLY A 142 -1.03 -14.74 -7.06
C GLY A 142 -1.55 -16.12 -7.47
N ASP A 143 -2.67 -16.19 -8.17
CA ASP A 143 -3.11 -17.42 -8.81
C ASP A 143 -2.20 -17.73 -10.02
N TRP A 144 -1.22 -18.61 -9.79
CA TRP A 144 -0.24 -19.01 -10.79
C TRP A 144 -0.81 -19.96 -11.86
N ASP A 145 -1.92 -20.64 -11.56
CA ASP A 145 -2.56 -21.57 -12.49
C ASP A 145 -3.31 -20.82 -13.62
N ASN A 146 -3.65 -19.54 -13.35
CA ASN A 146 -4.31 -18.65 -14.30
C ASN A 146 -3.46 -17.39 -14.61
N PHE A 147 -2.15 -17.56 -14.63
CA PHE A 147 -1.16 -16.52 -14.83
C PHE A 147 -1.40 -15.65 -16.07
N ASP A 148 -1.77 -16.27 -17.20
CA ASP A 148 -2.01 -15.59 -18.48
C ASP A 148 -3.17 -14.57 -18.42
N PHE A 149 -4.03 -14.68 -17.41
CA PHE A 149 -5.16 -13.78 -17.20
C PHE A 149 -4.92 -12.77 -16.09
N ASN A 150 -3.76 -12.78 -15.46
CA ASN A 150 -3.37 -11.83 -14.40
C ASN A 150 -2.39 -10.79 -14.96
N LEU A 151 -2.92 -9.86 -15.73
CA LEU A 151 -2.14 -8.85 -16.42
C LEU A 151 -1.16 -8.05 -15.51
N PRO A 152 -1.57 -7.56 -14.33
CA PRO A 152 -0.63 -6.86 -13.45
C PRO A 152 0.53 -7.73 -12.98
N LEU A 153 0.29 -9.00 -12.70
CA LEU A 153 1.34 -9.95 -12.32
C LEU A 153 2.30 -10.19 -13.49
N TRP A 154 1.78 -10.36 -14.70
CA TRP A 154 2.58 -10.51 -15.92
C TRP A 154 3.51 -9.30 -16.13
N TYR A 155 2.97 -8.08 -16.09
CA TYR A 155 3.76 -6.86 -16.26
C TYR A 155 4.81 -6.68 -15.16
N ALA A 156 4.47 -7.00 -13.90
CA ALA A 156 5.42 -6.95 -12.78
C ALA A 156 6.58 -7.93 -12.96
N LEU A 157 6.31 -9.14 -13.45
CA LEU A 157 7.33 -10.15 -13.71
C LEU A 157 8.20 -9.80 -14.92
N CYS A 158 7.62 -9.26 -15.98
CA CYS A 158 8.38 -8.75 -17.13
C CYS A 158 9.34 -7.62 -16.69
N ASP A 159 8.88 -6.71 -15.82
CA ASP A 159 9.72 -5.66 -15.27
C ASP A 159 10.89 -6.21 -14.44
N ILE A 160 10.65 -7.27 -13.64
CA ILE A 160 11.72 -7.94 -12.89
C ILE A 160 12.76 -8.58 -13.81
N GLN A 161 12.32 -9.16 -14.92
CA GLN A 161 13.16 -9.84 -15.89
C GLN A 161 13.80 -8.90 -16.93
N GLY A 162 13.34 -7.64 -16.98
CA GLY A 162 13.80 -6.67 -17.97
C GLY A 162 13.35 -6.99 -19.40
N VAL A 163 12.19 -7.64 -19.56
CA VAL A 163 11.58 -7.96 -20.86
C VAL A 163 10.36 -7.10 -21.12
N ASP A 164 10.05 -6.89 -22.42
CA ASP A 164 8.86 -6.16 -22.84
C ASP A 164 7.63 -7.05 -22.64
N PRO A 165 6.58 -6.59 -21.96
CA PRO A 165 5.35 -7.36 -21.75
C PRO A 165 4.46 -7.47 -23.00
N ASN A 166 4.72 -6.69 -24.09
CA ASN A 166 3.93 -6.67 -25.33
C ASN A 166 4.47 -7.63 -26.39
#